data_6fca48d2afa7370e5880e0bc04cf400c
#
_entry.id   6fca48d2afa7370e5880e0bc04cf400c
#
_cell.length_a   1.000
_cell.length_b   1.000
_cell.length_c   1.000
_cell.angle_alpha   90.00
_cell.angle_beta   90.00
_cell.angle_gamma   90.00
#
_symmetry.space_group_name_H-M   'P 1'
#
loop_
_entity.id
_entity.type
_entity.pdbx_description
1 polymer ?
#
loop_
_entity_poly.entity_id
_entity_poly.type
_entity_poly.pdbx_seq_one_letter_code
_entity_poly.pdbx_strand_id
1 'polypeptide(L)'
;VINLAYRQGPGFRDNALYNDYADSNFICFPYETQRTGIYAAGGIRRALSVEESIEDASGAALKAIQCIESANRGVSVHPRSGDMTFPDFFFQRCTQCKRCTEECPFGALDDDEKGTPKPNNTRCRRCGTCMGACPERIIGFADYSIDSIGSMVKSIGVPSEDDYDDPPFRILGLVCENDAYPALDIAGLNRLSYSADVRFIPVRCLGSVNVIWIKDALSQ
;
A
#
# COMPACT_ATOMS: atom_id res chain seq x y z
N VAL A 1 26.24 10.24 -5.44
CA VAL A 1 25.03 9.97 -6.24
C VAL A 1 23.97 9.45 -5.28
N ILE A 2 22.80 10.09 -5.22
CA ILE A 2 21.71 9.63 -4.39
C ILE A 2 21.14 8.39 -5.08
N ASN A 3 21.16 7.26 -4.40
CA ASN A 3 20.52 6.05 -4.91
C ASN A 3 19.00 6.20 -4.73
N LEU A 4 18.31 6.38 -5.85
CA LEU A 4 16.85 6.43 -5.90
C LEU A 4 16.24 5.06 -6.29
N ALA A 5 17.06 4.00 -6.30
CA ALA A 5 16.59 2.67 -6.62
C ALA A 5 15.56 2.17 -5.61
N TYR A 6 14.49 1.58 -6.09
CA TYR A 6 13.38 1.06 -5.30
C TYR A 6 13.82 -0.13 -4.45
N ARG A 7 13.49 -0.13 -3.17
CA ARG A 7 13.53 -1.36 -2.40
C ARG A 7 12.34 -2.22 -2.84
N GLN A 8 12.58 -3.07 -3.80
CA GLN A 8 11.58 -3.99 -4.29
C GLN A 8 11.84 -5.36 -3.71
N GLY A 9 10.76 -6.08 -3.39
CA GLY A 9 10.85 -7.50 -3.12
C GLY A 9 11.37 -8.27 -4.36
N PRO A 10 11.81 -9.51 -4.20
CA PRO A 10 12.43 -10.29 -5.29
C PRO A 10 11.61 -10.38 -6.58
N GLY A 11 10.27 -10.32 -6.48
CA GLY A 11 9.36 -10.39 -7.64
C GLY A 11 9.25 -9.12 -8.48
N PHE A 12 9.90 -8.02 -8.08
CA PHE A 12 9.76 -6.72 -8.75
C PHE A 12 11.08 -6.16 -9.29
N ARG A 13 12.12 -6.97 -9.36
CA ARG A 13 13.48 -6.53 -9.78
C ARG A 13 13.55 -6.00 -11.19
N ASP A 14 12.62 -6.41 -12.05
CA ASP A 14 12.63 -6.14 -13.48
C ASP A 14 11.62 -5.04 -13.89
N ASN A 15 11.09 -4.25 -12.95
CA ASN A 15 10.23 -3.14 -13.29
C ASN A 15 10.98 -2.10 -14.12
N ALA A 16 10.40 -1.75 -15.26
CA ALA A 16 10.96 -0.76 -16.14
C ALA A 16 11.04 0.60 -15.44
N LEU A 17 12.25 1.18 -15.46
CA LEU A 17 12.49 2.54 -15.02
C LEU A 17 12.57 3.44 -16.25
N TYR A 18 12.00 4.63 -16.16
CA TYR A 18 12.21 5.68 -17.15
C TYR A 18 13.31 6.60 -16.64
N ASN A 19 14.43 6.69 -17.34
CA ASN A 19 15.61 7.45 -16.91
C ASN A 19 16.03 7.14 -15.46
N ASP A 20 16.03 5.89 -15.06
CA ASP A 20 16.32 5.42 -13.71
C ASP A 20 15.33 5.87 -12.61
N TYR A 21 14.20 6.46 -12.98
CA TYR A 21 13.10 6.77 -12.08
C TYR A 21 11.96 5.77 -12.25
N ALA A 22 11.45 5.27 -11.14
CA ALA A 22 10.22 4.51 -11.16
C ALA A 22 9.04 5.44 -11.51
N ASP A 23 8.11 4.96 -12.35
CA ASP A 23 6.85 5.67 -12.55
C ASP A 23 6.12 5.76 -11.21
N SER A 24 5.89 6.98 -10.76
CA SER A 24 5.19 7.24 -9.49
C SER A 24 3.73 6.75 -9.49
N ASN A 25 3.12 6.56 -10.64
CA ASN A 25 1.80 5.95 -10.77
C ASN A 25 1.80 4.49 -10.32
N PHE A 26 2.95 3.82 -10.39
CA PHE A 26 3.09 2.44 -9.95
C PHE A 26 2.82 2.24 -8.45
N ILE A 27 3.05 3.26 -7.63
CA ILE A 27 2.84 3.23 -6.18
C ILE A 27 1.71 4.15 -5.72
N CYS A 28 0.88 4.63 -6.63
CA CYS A 28 -0.24 5.55 -6.36
C CYS A 28 0.17 6.89 -5.71
N PHE A 29 1.41 7.32 -5.91
CA PHE A 29 1.92 8.57 -5.35
C PHE A 29 2.51 9.43 -6.46
N PRO A 30 1.70 10.23 -7.17
CA PRO A 30 2.15 11.07 -8.27
C PRO A 30 3.34 11.94 -7.86
N TYR A 31 4.28 12.12 -8.78
CA TYR A 31 5.51 12.91 -8.63
C TYR A 31 6.55 12.37 -7.65
N GLU A 32 6.21 11.39 -6.84
CA GLU A 32 7.09 10.90 -5.80
C GLU A 32 8.14 9.95 -6.35
N THR A 33 9.38 10.18 -5.93
CA THR A 33 10.44 9.18 -6.07
C THR A 33 10.38 8.21 -4.89
N GLN A 34 11.20 7.21 -4.91
CA GLN A 34 11.34 6.25 -3.83
C GLN A 34 11.88 6.85 -2.54
N ARG A 35 12.52 7.98 -2.66
CA ARG A 35 13.02 8.73 -1.52
C ARG A 35 11.98 9.76 -1.11
N THR A 36 11.37 9.56 0.05
CA THR A 36 10.43 10.54 0.62
C THR A 36 11.06 11.93 0.66
N GLY A 37 10.35 12.92 0.13
CA GLY A 37 10.81 14.31 0.07
C GLY A 37 11.58 14.68 -1.20
N ILE A 38 11.79 13.73 -2.11
CA ILE A 38 12.35 14.00 -3.44
C ILE A 38 11.26 13.73 -4.47
N TYR A 39 11.00 14.72 -5.30
CA TYR A 39 9.94 14.68 -6.32
C TYR A 39 10.56 14.82 -7.71
N ALA A 40 9.98 14.13 -8.67
CA ALA A 40 10.35 14.20 -10.07
C ALA A 40 9.23 14.87 -10.88
N ALA A 41 9.58 15.70 -11.85
CA ALA A 41 8.62 16.37 -12.72
C ALA A 41 9.13 16.49 -14.16
N GLY A 42 8.19 16.60 -15.09
CA GLY A 42 8.47 16.84 -16.50
C GLY A 42 9.07 15.66 -17.24
N GLY A 43 9.86 15.93 -18.24
CA GLY A 43 10.41 14.94 -19.17
C GLY A 43 11.27 13.83 -18.56
N ILE A 44 11.68 13.94 -17.30
CA ILE A 44 12.39 12.87 -16.60
C ILE A 44 11.46 11.73 -16.19
N ARG A 45 10.18 12.02 -15.97
CA ARG A 45 9.18 11.01 -15.60
C ARG A 45 8.67 10.23 -16.81
N ARG A 46 8.40 10.93 -17.89
CA ARG A 46 7.90 10.40 -19.17
C ARG A 46 8.06 11.42 -20.27
N ALA A 47 7.87 11.02 -21.51
CA ALA A 47 7.81 11.97 -22.63
C ALA A 47 6.58 12.86 -22.49
N LEU A 48 6.78 14.17 -22.38
CA LEU A 48 5.75 15.19 -22.18
C LEU A 48 5.99 16.37 -23.15
N SER A 49 4.90 17.03 -23.57
CA SER A 49 4.97 18.34 -24.19
C SER A 49 5.45 19.41 -23.19
N VAL A 50 5.74 20.61 -23.68
CA VAL A 50 6.14 21.73 -22.79
C VAL A 50 5.00 22.10 -21.84
N GLU A 51 3.76 22.13 -22.33
CA GLU A 51 2.57 22.45 -21.54
C GLU A 51 2.36 21.43 -20.44
N GLU A 52 2.35 20.14 -20.80
CA GLU A 52 2.24 19.05 -19.83
C GLU A 52 3.38 19.05 -18.80
N SER A 53 4.59 19.43 -19.21
CA SER A 53 5.73 19.54 -18.30
C SER A 53 5.57 20.67 -17.27
N ILE A 54 4.95 21.78 -17.65
CA ILE A 54 4.63 22.89 -16.75
C ILE A 54 3.56 22.47 -15.72
N GLU A 55 2.50 21.80 -16.17
CA GLU A 55 1.46 21.26 -15.27
C GLU A 55 2.03 20.23 -14.31
N ASP A 56 2.85 19.32 -14.82
CA ASP A 56 3.50 18.28 -14.04
C ASP A 56 4.45 18.88 -12.98
N ALA A 57 5.22 19.92 -13.35
CA ALA A 57 6.08 20.64 -12.42
C ALA A 57 5.29 21.35 -11.32
N SER A 58 4.13 21.93 -11.67
CA SER A 58 3.23 22.57 -10.71
C SER A 58 2.67 21.58 -9.69
N GLY A 59 2.28 20.39 -10.16
CA GLY A 59 1.84 19.28 -9.30
C GLY A 59 2.95 18.80 -8.35
N ALA A 60 4.17 18.64 -8.86
CA ALA A 60 5.32 18.26 -8.04
C ALA A 60 5.66 19.31 -6.98
N ALA A 61 5.59 20.61 -7.35
CA ALA A 61 5.81 21.72 -6.41
C ALA A 61 4.78 21.72 -5.28
N LEU A 62 3.50 21.48 -5.59
CA LEU A 62 2.45 21.35 -4.59
C LEU A 62 2.71 20.19 -3.62
N LYS A 63 3.15 19.04 -4.15
CA LYS A 63 3.56 17.90 -3.32
C LYS A 63 4.74 18.23 -2.42
N ALA A 64 5.72 18.99 -2.91
CA ALA A 64 6.85 19.43 -2.10
C ALA A 64 6.41 20.35 -0.95
N ILE A 65 5.50 21.28 -1.20
CA ILE A 65 4.92 22.16 -0.17
C ILE A 65 4.19 21.31 0.89
N GLN A 66 3.33 20.41 0.48
CA GLN A 66 2.61 19.49 1.38
C GLN A 66 3.57 18.64 2.22
N CYS A 67 4.67 18.20 1.62
CA CYS A 67 5.71 17.44 2.33
C CYS A 67 6.37 18.29 3.43
N ILE A 68 6.76 19.52 3.12
CA ILE A 68 7.39 20.44 4.09
C ILE A 68 6.43 20.73 5.26
N GLU A 69 5.18 21.05 4.96
CA GLU A 69 4.16 21.32 5.97
C GLU A 69 3.89 20.09 6.85
N SER A 70 3.83 18.90 6.25
CA SER A 70 3.61 17.66 6.99
C SER A 70 4.83 17.28 7.83
N ALA A 71 6.05 17.43 7.29
CA ALA A 71 7.28 17.18 8.04
C ALA A 71 7.42 18.11 9.25
N ASN A 72 7.02 19.37 9.13
CA ASN A 72 6.99 20.32 10.25
C ASN A 72 6.02 19.88 11.36
N ARG A 73 5.01 19.10 11.02
CA ARG A 73 4.06 18.50 11.98
C ARG A 73 4.49 17.10 12.46
N GLY A 74 5.66 16.62 12.04
CA GLY A 74 6.19 15.30 12.41
C GLY A 74 5.53 14.12 11.68
N VAL A 75 4.85 14.38 10.58
CA VAL A 75 4.16 13.36 9.76
C VAL A 75 4.59 13.43 8.31
N SER A 76 4.38 12.38 7.53
CA SER A 76 4.57 12.41 6.08
C SER A 76 3.29 12.76 5.34
N VAL A 77 3.43 13.20 4.08
CA VAL A 77 2.30 13.30 3.15
C VAL A 77 1.64 11.94 2.99
N HIS A 78 0.31 11.90 3.04
CA HIS A 78 -0.46 10.69 2.87
C HIS A 78 -1.59 10.93 1.86
N PRO A 79 -1.76 10.06 0.86
CA PRO A 79 -2.81 10.23 -0.14
C PRO A 79 -4.22 9.96 0.39
N ARG A 80 -4.35 9.28 1.54
CA ARG A 80 -5.63 8.95 2.14
C ARG A 80 -6.26 10.12 2.85
N SER A 81 -7.56 10.21 2.75
CA SER A 81 -8.39 11.01 3.64
C SER A 81 -8.79 10.15 4.86
N GLY A 82 -8.73 10.73 6.04
CA GLY A 82 -9.34 10.18 7.24
C GLY A 82 -8.39 9.49 8.21
N ASP A 83 -7.85 8.33 7.87
CA ASP A 83 -7.00 7.57 8.80
C ASP A 83 -5.59 8.14 8.93
N MET A 84 -5.31 8.68 10.09
CA MET A 84 -4.02 9.29 10.46
C MET A 84 -3.17 8.40 11.37
N THR A 85 -3.56 7.14 11.60
CA THR A 85 -2.82 6.24 12.47
C THR A 85 -1.55 5.71 11.81
N PHE A 86 -0.50 5.58 12.60
CA PHE A 86 0.76 4.95 12.20
C PHE A 86 0.78 3.49 12.65
N PRO A 87 1.66 2.66 12.08
CA PRO A 87 1.78 1.28 12.52
C PRO A 87 2.24 1.22 13.97
N ASP A 88 1.52 0.43 14.76
CA ASP A 88 1.88 0.07 16.13
C ASP A 88 2.56 -1.30 16.15
N PHE A 89 3.51 -1.49 17.06
CA PHE A 89 4.38 -2.66 17.10
C PHE A 89 4.34 -3.32 18.49
N PHE A 90 3.92 -4.56 18.53
CA PHE A 90 4.01 -5.36 19.75
C PHE A 90 5.39 -6.01 19.89
N PHE A 91 6.38 -5.21 20.28
CA PHE A 91 7.80 -5.56 20.28
C PHE A 91 8.17 -6.78 21.13
N GLN A 92 7.38 -7.13 22.15
CA GLN A 92 7.64 -8.30 23.02
C GLN A 92 7.65 -9.62 22.23
N ARG A 93 6.99 -9.68 21.09
CA ARG A 93 6.95 -10.85 20.19
C ARG A 93 7.81 -10.67 18.95
N CYS A 94 8.60 -9.61 18.88
CA CYS A 94 9.45 -9.35 17.72
C CYS A 94 10.63 -10.33 17.68
N THR A 95 10.75 -11.07 16.59
CA THR A 95 11.86 -12.01 16.35
C THR A 95 13.06 -11.37 15.66
N GLN A 96 13.02 -10.06 15.42
CA GLN A 96 14.10 -9.28 14.79
C GLN A 96 14.50 -9.82 13.40
N CYS A 97 13.55 -10.39 12.68
CA CYS A 97 13.77 -11.00 11.36
C CYS A 97 14.00 -9.98 10.23
N LYS A 98 13.88 -8.66 10.49
CA LYS A 98 14.10 -7.53 9.59
C LYS A 98 13.17 -7.44 8.36
N ARG A 99 12.25 -8.38 8.16
CA ARG A 99 11.38 -8.37 6.98
C ARG A 99 10.59 -7.07 6.82
N CYS A 100 10.04 -6.53 7.90
CA CYS A 100 9.28 -5.28 7.86
C CYS A 100 10.14 -4.08 7.42
N THR A 101 11.42 -4.07 7.78
CA THR A 101 12.37 -3.03 7.40
C THR A 101 12.81 -3.18 5.95
N GLU A 102 13.12 -4.40 5.52
CA GLU A 102 13.56 -4.71 4.16
C GLU A 102 12.46 -4.51 3.13
N GLU A 103 11.23 -4.87 3.47
CA GLU A 103 10.08 -4.76 2.57
C GLU A 103 9.46 -3.35 2.56
N CYS A 104 9.86 -2.45 3.45
CA CYS A 104 9.32 -1.10 3.48
C CYS A 104 9.76 -0.30 2.23
N PRO A 105 8.87 -0.01 1.27
CA PRO A 105 9.26 0.65 0.02
C PRO A 105 9.69 2.10 0.24
N PHE A 106 9.35 2.70 1.38
CA PHE A 106 9.63 4.10 1.69
C PHE A 106 10.82 4.29 2.65
N GLY A 107 11.46 3.20 3.08
CA GLY A 107 12.53 3.26 4.07
C GLY A 107 12.08 3.94 5.37
N ALA A 108 10.83 3.74 5.77
CA ALA A 108 10.25 4.34 6.96
C ALA A 108 10.54 3.57 8.25
N LEU A 109 11.24 2.46 8.15
CA LEU A 109 11.67 1.65 9.28
C LEU A 109 13.19 1.52 9.25
N ASP A 110 13.84 2.02 10.27
CA ASP A 110 15.26 1.79 10.51
C ASP A 110 15.39 0.60 11.48
N ASP A 111 16.56 -0.04 11.55
CA ASP A 111 16.84 -1.08 12.53
C ASP A 111 17.68 -0.49 13.68
N ASP A 112 17.45 -0.98 14.90
CA ASP A 112 18.38 -0.79 15.99
C ASP A 112 19.56 -1.80 15.89
N GLU A 113 20.50 -1.74 16.81
CA GLU A 113 21.67 -2.63 16.86
C GLU A 113 21.30 -4.12 16.92
N LYS A 114 20.10 -4.44 17.42
CA LYS A 114 19.59 -5.81 17.55
C LYS A 114 18.74 -6.24 16.36
N GLY A 115 18.45 -5.32 15.43
CA GLY A 115 17.56 -5.55 14.29
C GLY A 115 16.08 -5.36 14.62
N THR A 116 15.76 -4.67 15.72
CA THR A 116 14.38 -4.29 16.05
C THR A 116 13.98 -3.08 15.20
N PRO A 117 12.80 -3.08 14.55
CA PRO A 117 12.39 -1.98 13.70
C PRO A 117 12.14 -0.70 14.51
N LYS A 118 12.67 0.41 14.00
CA LYS A 118 12.48 1.75 14.56
C LYS A 118 11.67 2.60 13.57
N PRO A 119 10.38 2.83 13.83
CA PRO A 119 9.53 3.58 12.91
C PRO A 119 9.91 5.07 12.81
N ASN A 120 9.85 5.59 11.59
CA ASN A 120 9.98 7.01 11.31
C ASN A 120 8.69 7.52 10.65
N ASN A 121 7.87 8.21 11.43
CA ASN A 121 6.56 8.67 11.00
C ASN A 121 6.63 9.72 9.88
N THR A 122 7.71 10.50 9.77
CA THR A 122 7.88 11.48 8.69
C THR A 122 8.11 10.84 7.33
N ARG A 123 8.51 9.57 7.29
CA ARG A 123 8.67 8.79 6.05
C ARG A 123 7.56 7.76 5.82
N CYS A 124 6.78 7.45 6.86
CA CYS A 124 5.77 6.39 6.80
C CYS A 124 4.55 6.81 5.98
N ARG A 125 4.23 6.04 4.94
CA ARG A 125 3.05 6.22 4.08
C ARG A 125 1.82 5.45 4.54
N ARG A 126 1.89 4.78 5.67
CA ARG A 126 0.77 4.04 6.27
C ARG A 126 0.17 2.97 5.34
N CYS A 127 0.97 2.46 4.40
CA CYS A 127 0.52 1.49 3.39
C CYS A 127 0.26 0.09 3.95
N GLY A 128 0.83 -0.25 5.10
CA GLY A 128 0.65 -1.56 5.73
C GLY A 128 1.58 -2.67 5.19
N THR A 129 2.50 -2.38 4.27
CA THR A 129 3.43 -3.39 3.74
C THR A 129 4.22 -4.08 4.85
N CYS A 130 4.69 -3.33 5.84
CA CYS A 130 5.38 -3.89 7.02
C CYS A 130 4.50 -4.86 7.82
N MET A 131 3.19 -4.59 7.91
CA MET A 131 2.21 -5.46 8.56
C MET A 131 2.06 -6.78 7.78
N GLY A 132 1.90 -6.68 6.45
CA GLY A 132 1.79 -7.85 5.57
C GLY A 132 3.05 -8.72 5.58
N ALA A 133 4.22 -8.10 5.65
CA ALA A 133 5.51 -8.79 5.67
C ALA A 133 5.84 -9.45 7.02
N CYS A 134 5.17 -9.08 8.11
CA CYS A 134 5.50 -9.56 9.44
C CYS A 134 4.98 -11.00 9.68
N PRO A 135 5.88 -12.00 9.84
CA PRO A 135 5.45 -13.37 10.09
C PRO A 135 4.81 -13.54 11.47
N GLU A 136 5.21 -12.73 12.44
CA GLU A 136 4.71 -12.77 13.82
C GLU A 136 3.41 -11.98 14.01
N ARG A 137 2.95 -11.27 12.98
CA ARG A 137 1.71 -10.46 13.00
C ARG A 137 1.64 -9.45 14.15
N ILE A 138 2.79 -8.88 14.50
CA ILE A 138 2.93 -7.95 15.63
C ILE A 138 2.72 -6.48 15.23
N ILE A 139 2.45 -6.23 13.95
CA ILE A 139 2.28 -4.88 13.41
C ILE A 139 0.82 -4.70 13.04
N GLY A 140 0.23 -3.62 13.51
CA GLY A 140 -1.15 -3.25 13.21
C GLY A 140 -1.33 -1.74 13.18
N PHE A 141 -2.52 -1.30 12.86
CA PHE A 141 -2.99 0.08 12.96
C PHE A 141 -4.23 0.08 13.86
N ALA A 142 -4.74 1.23 14.25
CA ALA A 142 -5.86 1.31 15.19
C ALA A 142 -7.08 0.49 14.73
N ASP A 143 -7.44 0.60 13.45
CA ASP A 143 -8.61 -0.06 12.88
C ASP A 143 -8.28 -1.02 11.71
N TYR A 144 -6.98 -1.36 11.55
CA TYR A 144 -6.53 -2.19 10.45
C TYR A 144 -5.39 -3.11 10.91
N SER A 145 -5.69 -4.40 10.96
CA SER A 145 -4.75 -5.44 11.38
C SER A 145 -4.91 -6.71 10.54
N ILE A 146 -3.96 -7.62 10.65
CA ILE A 146 -4.05 -8.94 10.01
C ILE A 146 -5.32 -9.66 10.47
N ASP A 147 -5.64 -9.60 11.77
CA ASP A 147 -6.77 -10.32 12.34
C ASP A 147 -8.12 -9.67 11.98
N SER A 148 -8.19 -8.32 11.86
CA SER A 148 -9.41 -7.65 11.45
C SER A 148 -9.80 -7.99 10.01
N ILE A 149 -8.84 -7.93 9.08
CA ILE A 149 -9.10 -8.34 7.69
C ILE A 149 -9.34 -9.84 7.58
N GLY A 150 -8.60 -10.68 8.33
CA GLY A 150 -8.85 -12.11 8.39
C GLY A 150 -10.26 -12.44 8.87
N SER A 151 -10.80 -11.68 9.82
CA SER A 151 -12.20 -11.82 10.27
C SER A 151 -13.19 -11.43 9.18
N MET A 152 -12.91 -10.36 8.43
CA MET A 152 -13.73 -9.98 7.27
C MET A 152 -13.72 -11.07 6.19
N VAL A 153 -12.57 -11.64 5.89
CA VAL A 153 -12.46 -12.78 4.95
C VAL A 153 -13.31 -13.94 5.40
N LYS A 154 -13.24 -14.34 6.67
CA LYS A 154 -14.01 -15.45 7.24
C LYS A 154 -15.51 -15.17 7.33
N SER A 155 -15.93 -13.92 7.34
CA SER A 155 -17.35 -13.55 7.36
C SER A 155 -18.01 -13.59 5.97
N ILE A 156 -17.24 -13.82 4.91
CA ILE A 156 -17.79 -14.02 3.57
C ILE A 156 -18.44 -15.40 3.55
N GLY A 157 -19.76 -15.44 3.54
CA GLY A 157 -20.49 -16.71 3.45
C GLY A 157 -20.18 -17.42 2.13
N VAL A 158 -19.56 -18.58 2.20
CA VAL A 158 -19.37 -19.47 1.07
C VAL A 158 -20.54 -20.43 1.04
N PRO A 159 -21.30 -20.56 -0.07
CA PRO A 159 -22.37 -21.53 -0.19
C PRO A 159 -21.84 -22.95 0.00
N SER A 160 -22.58 -23.76 0.72
CA SER A 160 -22.21 -25.15 0.98
C SER A 160 -23.05 -26.14 0.12
N GLU A 161 -22.56 -27.35 0.00
CA GLU A 161 -23.31 -28.46 -0.65
C GLU A 161 -24.58 -28.79 0.09
N ASP A 162 -24.69 -28.45 1.38
CA ASP A 162 -25.90 -28.62 2.17
C ASP A 162 -27.03 -27.66 1.77
N ASP A 163 -26.64 -26.48 1.21
CA ASP A 163 -27.58 -25.43 0.83
C ASP A 163 -27.97 -25.50 -0.66
N TYR A 164 -27.12 -26.08 -1.50
CA TYR A 164 -27.28 -26.11 -2.96
C TYR A 164 -26.77 -27.41 -3.56
N ASP A 165 -27.47 -27.95 -4.56
CA ASP A 165 -27.02 -29.11 -5.35
C ASP A 165 -25.75 -28.82 -6.15
N ASP A 166 -25.56 -27.54 -6.56
CA ASP A 166 -24.38 -27.02 -7.24
C ASP A 166 -24.07 -25.63 -6.63
N PRO A 167 -23.26 -25.58 -5.54
CA PRO A 167 -23.03 -24.33 -4.82
C PRO A 167 -22.27 -23.33 -5.70
N PRO A 168 -22.77 -22.09 -5.83
CA PRO A 168 -22.07 -21.07 -6.58
C PRO A 168 -20.78 -20.70 -5.86
N PHE A 169 -19.70 -20.59 -6.62
CA PHE A 169 -18.41 -20.15 -6.08
C PHE A 169 -18.46 -18.68 -5.63
N ARG A 170 -17.54 -18.30 -4.75
CA ARG A 170 -17.30 -16.90 -4.35
C ARG A 170 -15.95 -16.42 -4.84
N ILE A 171 -15.93 -15.19 -5.31
CA ILE A 171 -14.69 -14.52 -5.72
C ILE A 171 -14.36 -13.45 -4.69
N LEU A 172 -13.24 -13.61 -4.00
CA LEU A 172 -12.70 -12.58 -3.12
C LEU A 172 -11.79 -11.64 -3.89
N GLY A 173 -12.15 -10.35 -3.92
CA GLY A 173 -11.32 -9.27 -4.44
C GLY A 173 -10.70 -8.47 -3.30
N LEU A 174 -9.39 -8.59 -3.10
CA LEU A 174 -8.65 -7.65 -2.25
C LEU A 174 -8.29 -6.42 -3.10
N VAL A 175 -8.82 -5.27 -2.74
CA VAL A 175 -8.71 -4.04 -3.55
C VAL A 175 -7.97 -2.93 -2.82
N CYS A 176 -7.06 -2.25 -3.55
CA CYS A 176 -6.34 -1.10 -3.00
C CYS A 176 -7.31 0.06 -2.73
N GLU A 177 -7.29 0.61 -1.52
CA GLU A 177 -8.11 1.75 -1.14
C GLU A 177 -7.85 3.01 -1.98
N ASN A 178 -6.64 3.17 -2.50
CA ASN A 178 -6.26 4.38 -3.22
C ASN A 178 -6.71 4.40 -4.68
N ASP A 179 -6.73 3.25 -5.35
CA ASP A 179 -7.00 3.17 -6.79
C ASP A 179 -8.22 2.31 -7.11
N ALA A 180 -8.15 1.02 -6.77
CA ALA A 180 -9.16 0.07 -7.22
C ALA A 180 -10.48 0.24 -6.48
N TYR A 181 -10.47 0.58 -5.19
CA TYR A 181 -11.70 0.77 -4.43
C TYR A 181 -12.50 1.99 -4.90
N PRO A 182 -11.91 3.18 -5.13
CA PRO A 182 -12.62 4.29 -5.74
C PRO A 182 -13.15 4.01 -7.16
N ALA A 183 -12.52 3.09 -7.90
CA ALA A 183 -13.02 2.68 -9.21
C ALA A 183 -14.38 1.97 -9.12
N LEU A 184 -14.70 1.33 -7.99
CA LEU A 184 -16.03 0.75 -7.77
C LEU A 184 -17.11 1.83 -7.65
N ASP A 185 -16.80 2.96 -7.02
CA ASP A 185 -17.71 4.11 -6.95
C ASP A 185 -17.95 4.70 -8.34
N ILE A 186 -16.89 4.81 -9.15
CA ILE A 186 -17.00 5.26 -10.54
C ILE A 186 -17.83 4.28 -11.38
N ALA A 187 -17.65 2.98 -11.18
CA ALA A 187 -18.48 1.96 -11.82
C ALA A 187 -19.95 2.11 -11.45
N GLY A 188 -20.25 2.34 -10.16
CA GLY A 188 -21.61 2.62 -9.69
C GLY A 188 -22.22 3.88 -10.29
N LEU A 189 -21.47 4.97 -10.38
CA LEU A 189 -21.89 6.21 -11.04
C LEU A 189 -22.23 6.00 -12.53
N ASN A 190 -21.47 5.15 -13.21
CA ASN A 190 -21.70 4.78 -14.61
C ASN A 190 -22.73 3.64 -14.78
N ARG A 191 -23.38 3.20 -13.69
CA ARG A 191 -24.36 2.10 -13.70
C ARG A 191 -23.80 0.79 -14.26
N LEU A 192 -22.52 0.56 -14.09
CA LEU A 192 -21.88 -0.72 -14.41
C LEU A 192 -22.20 -1.73 -13.31
N SER A 193 -22.33 -2.98 -13.67
CA SER A 193 -22.61 -4.07 -12.75
C SER A 193 -21.56 -5.17 -12.87
N TYR A 194 -21.33 -5.89 -11.77
CA TYR A 194 -20.50 -7.08 -11.71
C TYR A 194 -21.26 -8.22 -11.02
N SER A 195 -20.75 -9.45 -11.10
CA SER A 195 -21.42 -10.61 -10.52
C SER A 195 -21.66 -10.44 -9.02
N ALA A 196 -22.81 -10.87 -8.54
CA ALA A 196 -23.15 -10.95 -7.12
C ALA A 196 -22.25 -11.92 -6.33
N ASP A 197 -21.48 -12.75 -7.02
CA ASP A 197 -20.56 -13.70 -6.38
C ASP A 197 -19.23 -13.06 -5.96
N VAL A 198 -18.94 -11.86 -6.47
CA VAL A 198 -17.75 -11.11 -6.10
C VAL A 198 -17.97 -10.37 -4.78
N ARG A 199 -16.99 -10.50 -3.89
CA ARG A 199 -16.93 -9.77 -2.62
C ARG A 199 -15.63 -8.99 -2.57
N PHE A 200 -15.71 -7.68 -2.33
CA PHE A 200 -14.55 -6.81 -2.22
C PHE A 200 -14.23 -6.49 -0.76
N ILE A 201 -12.97 -6.65 -0.40
CA ILE A 201 -12.42 -6.19 0.88
C ILE A 201 -11.36 -5.14 0.57
N PRO A 202 -11.56 -3.87 0.98
CA PRO A 202 -10.55 -2.84 0.80
C PRO A 202 -9.35 -3.10 1.71
N VAL A 203 -8.16 -2.96 1.13
CA VAL A 203 -6.89 -3.01 1.84
C VAL A 203 -6.11 -1.73 1.56
N ARG A 204 -5.31 -1.30 2.53
CA ARG A 204 -4.56 -0.02 2.40
C ARG A 204 -3.66 0.00 1.17
N CYS A 205 -2.96 -1.09 0.94
CA CYS A 205 -2.13 -1.32 -0.24
C CYS A 205 -2.06 -2.82 -0.47
N LEU A 206 -2.02 -3.27 -1.71
CA LEU A 206 -1.86 -4.69 -2.01
C LEU A 206 -0.54 -5.27 -1.47
N GLY A 207 0.49 -4.44 -1.27
CA GLY A 207 1.70 -4.82 -0.55
C GLY A 207 1.49 -5.20 0.91
N SER A 208 0.32 -4.89 1.51
CA SER A 208 -0.04 -5.30 2.87
C SER A 208 -0.70 -6.67 2.94
N VAL A 209 -0.94 -7.33 1.81
CA VAL A 209 -1.58 -8.65 1.77
C VAL A 209 -0.72 -9.66 2.50
N ASN A 210 -1.30 -10.31 3.49
CA ASN A 210 -0.64 -11.39 4.22
C ASN A 210 -1.16 -12.75 3.70
N VAL A 211 -0.24 -13.71 3.61
CA VAL A 211 -0.55 -15.06 3.12
C VAL A 211 -1.67 -15.74 3.91
N ILE A 212 -1.86 -15.38 5.18
CA ILE A 212 -2.90 -15.97 6.01
C ILE A 212 -4.31 -15.61 5.51
N TRP A 213 -4.51 -14.43 4.93
CA TRP A 213 -5.79 -14.05 4.36
C TRP A 213 -6.15 -14.93 3.16
N ILE A 214 -5.14 -15.24 2.34
CA ILE A 214 -5.31 -16.16 1.19
C ILE A 214 -5.62 -17.56 1.69
N LYS A 215 -4.87 -18.02 2.69
CA LYS A 215 -5.10 -19.33 3.30
C LYS A 215 -6.52 -19.42 3.90
N ASP A 216 -6.92 -18.41 4.68
CA ASP A 216 -8.23 -18.36 5.32
C ASP A 216 -9.38 -18.33 4.29
N ALA A 217 -9.17 -17.64 3.15
CA ALA A 217 -10.14 -17.60 2.06
C ALA A 217 -10.29 -18.96 1.35
N LEU A 218 -9.19 -19.69 1.16
CA LEU A 218 -9.18 -20.98 0.45
C LEU A 218 -9.57 -22.16 1.36
N SER A 219 -9.69 -21.95 2.66
CA SER A 219 -10.02 -22.99 3.63
C SER A 219 -11.49 -22.96 4.08
N GLN A 220 -12.31 -22.11 3.49
CA GLN A 220 -13.75 -22.05 3.66
C GLN A 220 -14.43 -22.93 2.61
#